data_1ae865c9a93162cfa9ad3a0b3232bbc3
#
_entry.id   1ae865c9a93162cfa9ad3a0b3232bbc3
#
_cell.length_a   1.000
_cell.length_b   1.000
_cell.length_c   1.000
_cell.angle_alpha   90.00
_cell.angle_beta   90.00
_cell.angle_gamma   90.00
#
_symmetry.space_group_name_H-M   'P 1'
#
loop_
_entity.id
_entity.type
_entity.pdbx_description
1 polymer ?
#
loop_
_entity_poly.entity_id
_entity_poly.type
_entity_poly.pdbx_seq_one_letter_code
_entity_poly.pdbx_strand_id
1 'polypeptide(L)' 'YYLSHKFKKETDTTIFHYLIMARISKAKQLLSEGMNVTETCYNSGFNDYSNFITTFKKITGYTPKKFQKIMNG' A
#
# COMPACT_ATOMS: atom_id res chain seq x y z
N TYR A 1 -4.58 -13.11 -29.41
CA TYR A 1 -3.58 -12.47 -28.56
C TYR A 1 -3.83 -10.99 -28.37
N TYR A 2 -4.22 -10.34 -29.44
CA TYR A 2 -4.47 -8.92 -29.36
C TYR A 2 -5.62 -8.61 -28.40
N LEU A 3 -6.67 -9.38 -28.49
CA LEU A 3 -7.79 -9.22 -27.56
C LEU A 3 -7.34 -9.51 -26.14
N SER A 4 -6.51 -10.52 -26.02
CA SER A 4 -5.99 -10.88 -24.72
C SER A 4 -5.14 -9.75 -24.16
N HIS A 5 -4.43 -9.05 -25.03
CA HIS A 5 -3.60 -7.96 -24.60
C HIS A 5 -4.42 -6.83 -23.97
N LYS A 6 -5.50 -6.45 -24.64
CA LYS A 6 -6.34 -5.38 -24.13
C LYS A 6 -7.04 -5.82 -22.85
N PHE A 7 -7.53 -7.04 -22.86
CA PHE A 7 -8.22 -7.58 -21.71
C PHE A 7 -7.24 -7.76 -20.56
N LYS A 8 -6.05 -8.21 -20.88
CA LYS A 8 -5.02 -8.42 -19.89
C LYS A 8 -4.62 -7.11 -19.21
N LYS A 9 -4.56 -6.04 -19.97
CA LYS A 9 -4.22 -4.75 -19.41
C LYS A 9 -5.27 -4.33 -18.38
N GLU A 10 -6.51 -4.55 -18.69
CA GLU A 10 -7.60 -4.21 -17.78
C GLU A 10 -7.53 -5.10 -16.54
N THR A 11 -7.26 -6.37 -16.77
CA THR A 11 -7.14 -7.33 -15.68
C THR A 11 -5.94 -7.00 -14.80
N ASP A 12 -4.83 -6.64 -15.43
CA ASP A 12 -3.62 -6.29 -14.70
C ASP A 12 -3.87 -5.09 -13.80
N THR A 13 -4.62 -4.11 -14.29
CA THR A 13 -4.95 -2.95 -13.49
C THR A 13 -5.76 -3.34 -12.26
N THR A 14 -6.72 -4.22 -12.44
CA THR A 14 -7.55 -4.69 -11.34
C THR A 14 -6.73 -5.46 -10.31
N ILE A 15 -5.87 -6.35 -10.80
CA ILE A 15 -5.02 -7.14 -9.92
C ILE A 15 -4.05 -6.23 -9.17
N PHE A 16 -3.49 -5.26 -9.87
CA PHE A 16 -2.55 -4.33 -9.25
C PHE A 16 -3.24 -3.53 -8.14
N HIS A 17 -4.46 -3.09 -8.42
CA HIS A 17 -5.23 -2.34 -7.43
C HIS A 17 -5.48 -3.21 -6.19
N TYR A 18 -5.86 -4.46 -6.41
CA TYR A 18 -6.10 -5.39 -5.31
C TYR A 18 -4.84 -5.58 -4.46
N LEU A 19 -3.70 -5.75 -5.13
CA LEU A 19 -2.45 -5.93 -4.42
C LEU A 19 -2.08 -4.71 -3.61
N ILE A 20 -2.28 -3.54 -4.17
CA ILE A 20 -1.98 -2.31 -3.45
C ILE A 20 -2.88 -2.17 -2.22
N MET A 21 -4.16 -2.47 -2.36
CA MET A 21 -5.07 -2.38 -1.23
C MET A 21 -4.68 -3.38 -0.14
N ALA A 22 -4.27 -4.58 -0.55
CA ALA A 22 -3.83 -5.59 0.42
C ALA A 22 -2.57 -5.14 1.14
N ARG A 23 -1.64 -4.53 0.42
CA ARG A 23 -0.41 -4.03 1.03
C ARG A 23 -0.70 -2.90 2.00
N ILE A 24 -1.60 -2.01 1.64
CA ILE A 24 -1.97 -0.90 2.52
C ILE A 24 -2.67 -1.43 3.77
N SER A 25 -3.53 -2.43 3.62
CA SER A 25 -4.19 -3.04 4.76
C SER A 25 -3.17 -3.64 5.72
N LYS A 26 -2.17 -4.34 5.17
CA LYS A 26 -1.11 -4.91 5.98
C LYS A 26 -0.30 -3.81 6.68
N ALA A 27 -0.02 -2.73 5.96
CA ALA A 27 0.72 -1.62 6.52
C ALA A 27 -0.04 -0.98 7.69
N LYS A 28 -1.35 -0.80 7.53
CA LYS A 28 -2.15 -0.26 8.62
C LYS A 28 -2.07 -1.13 9.86
N GLN A 29 -2.13 -2.42 9.67
CA GLN A 29 -2.03 -3.36 10.79
C GLN A 29 -0.69 -3.23 11.48
N LEU A 30 0.40 -3.25 10.71
CA LEU A 30 1.73 -3.18 11.28
C LEU A 30 1.97 -1.87 12.01
N LEU A 31 1.49 -0.78 11.44
CA LEU A 31 1.61 0.51 12.10
C LEU A 31 0.84 0.55 13.42
N SER A 32 -0.33 -0.05 13.45
CA SER A 32 -1.12 -0.06 14.67
C SER A 32 -0.47 -0.92 15.75
N GLU A 33 0.39 -1.84 15.35
CA GLU A 33 1.15 -2.68 16.28
C GLU A 33 2.43 -2.02 16.77
N GLY A 34 2.72 -0.83 16.25
CA GLY A 34 3.89 -0.09 16.71
C GLY A 34 5.12 -0.21 15.84
N MET A 35 5.03 -0.91 14.72
CA MET A 35 6.17 -1.06 13.83
C MET A 35 6.53 0.29 13.22
N ASN A 36 7.83 0.59 13.08
CA ASN A 36 8.22 1.85 12.51
C ASN A 36 7.89 1.89 11.02
N VAL A 37 7.85 3.11 10.46
CA VAL A 37 7.39 3.29 9.09
C VAL A 37 8.27 2.59 8.06
N THR A 38 9.58 2.65 8.26
CA THR A 38 10.51 2.03 7.32
C THR A 38 10.31 0.52 7.24
N GLU A 39 10.23 -0.13 8.38
CA GLU A 39 10.01 -1.57 8.42
C GLU A 39 8.63 -1.93 7.90
N THR A 40 7.64 -1.11 8.21
CA THR A 40 6.30 -1.34 7.72
C THR A 40 6.28 -1.34 6.19
N CYS A 41 7.00 -0.41 5.58
CA CYS A 41 7.09 -0.32 4.13
C CYS A 41 7.51 -1.65 3.52
N TYR A 42 8.63 -2.18 3.97
CA TYR A 42 9.16 -3.40 3.37
C TYR A 42 8.40 -4.65 3.78
N ASN A 43 7.91 -4.68 5.00
CA ASN A 43 7.17 -5.85 5.47
C ASN A 43 5.76 -5.92 4.89
N SER A 44 5.24 -4.83 4.38
CA SER A 44 3.92 -4.85 3.75
C SER A 44 4.01 -5.14 2.24
N GLY A 45 5.22 -5.26 1.72
CA GLY A 45 5.40 -5.65 0.33
C GLY A 45 5.84 -4.56 -0.61
N PHE A 46 6.07 -3.36 -0.11
CA PHE A 46 6.56 -2.27 -0.94
C PHE A 46 8.08 -2.36 -1.06
N ASN A 47 8.59 -2.01 -2.23
CA ASN A 47 10.04 -2.01 -2.48
C ASN A 47 10.64 -0.63 -2.45
N ASP A 48 9.81 0.38 -2.48
CA ASP A 48 10.25 1.77 -2.60
C ASP A 48 9.57 2.58 -1.52
N TYR A 49 10.37 3.16 -0.64
CA TYR A 49 9.87 3.93 0.49
C TYR A 49 9.02 5.11 0.03
N SER A 50 9.52 5.85 -0.97
CA SER A 50 8.77 7.01 -1.47
C SER A 50 7.42 6.60 -2.06
N ASN A 51 7.42 5.50 -2.80
CA ASN A 51 6.19 5.00 -3.38
C ASN A 51 5.21 4.57 -2.29
N PHE A 52 5.74 3.96 -1.24
CA PHE A 52 4.91 3.55 -0.12
C PHE A 52 4.22 4.76 0.52
N ILE A 53 5.00 5.80 0.81
CA ILE A 53 4.45 7.00 1.45
C ILE A 53 3.38 7.63 0.57
N THR A 54 3.67 7.81 -0.71
CA THR A 54 2.74 8.42 -1.64
C THR A 54 1.45 7.61 -1.76
N THR A 55 1.59 6.30 -1.93
CA THR A 55 0.43 5.42 -2.09
C THR A 55 -0.40 5.37 -0.82
N PHE A 56 0.25 5.25 0.32
CA PHE A 56 -0.45 5.19 1.59
C PHE A 56 -1.26 6.46 1.82
N LYS A 57 -0.64 7.61 1.58
CA LYS A 57 -1.33 8.88 1.75
C LYS A 57 -2.49 9.02 0.77
N LYS A 58 -2.29 8.57 -0.46
CA LYS A 58 -3.35 8.66 -1.47
C LYS A 58 -4.56 7.84 -1.08
N ILE A 59 -4.34 6.67 -0.50
CA ILE A 59 -5.43 5.76 -0.19
C ILE A 59 -6.08 6.08 1.17
N THR A 60 -5.27 6.38 2.18
CA THR A 60 -5.80 6.61 3.52
C THR A 60 -6.05 8.07 3.85
N GLY A 61 -5.43 8.96 3.11
CA GLY A 61 -5.53 10.39 3.41
C GLY A 61 -4.50 10.88 4.40
N TYR A 62 -3.68 9.98 4.94
CA TYR A 62 -2.65 10.32 5.92
C TYR A 62 -1.33 9.72 5.56
N THR A 63 -0.22 10.36 5.96
CA THR A 63 1.06 9.73 5.84
C THR A 63 1.11 8.56 6.83
N PRO A 64 1.95 7.55 6.58
CA PRO A 64 2.03 6.43 7.51
C PRO A 64 2.39 6.85 8.93
N LYS A 65 3.27 7.82 9.06
CA LYS A 65 3.67 8.28 10.37
C LYS A 65 2.50 8.95 11.09
N LYS A 66 1.75 9.78 10.39
CA LYS A 66 0.60 10.44 11.00
C LYS A 66 -0.49 9.43 11.33
N PHE A 67 -0.68 8.45 10.43
CA PHE A 67 -1.66 7.41 10.68
C PHE A 67 -1.33 6.64 11.95
N GLN A 68 -0.04 6.29 12.12
CA GLN A 68 0.38 5.57 13.31
C GLN A 68 0.14 6.40 14.56
N LYS A 69 0.43 7.69 14.49
CA LYS A 69 0.23 8.56 15.62
C LYS A 69 -1.24 8.65 16.00
N ILE A 70 -2.11 8.71 15.01
CA ILE A 70 -3.55 8.76 15.26
C ILE A 70 -4.02 7.46 15.89
N MET A 71 -3.54 6.32 15.38
CA MET A 71 -3.98 5.02 15.89
C MET A 71 -3.44 4.73 17.27
N ASN A 72 -2.25 5.19 17.57
CA ASN A 72 -1.60 4.85 18.84
C ASN A 72 -1.60 6.00 19.85
N GLY A 73 -2.03 7.13 19.39
CA GLY A 73 -2.01 8.29 20.24
C GLY A 73 -3.32 8.57 20.88
#